data_4814d65fed12a9f8cc411c549c66ecbf
#
_entry.id   4814d65fed12a9f8cc411c549c66ecbf
#
_cell.length_a   1.000
_cell.length_b   1.000
_cell.length_c   1.000
_cell.angle_alpha   90.00
_cell.angle_beta   90.00
_cell.angle_gamma   90.00
#
_symmetry.space_group_name_H-M   'P 1'
#
loop_
_entity.id
_entity.type
_entity.pdbx_description
1 polymer ?
#
loop_
_entity_poly.entity_id
_entity_poly.type
_entity_poly.pdbx_seq_one_letter_code
_entity_poly.pdbx_strand_id
1 'polypeptide(L)'
;MKSLDGRQSADSNPAAMAMMPTTREDKMMRNKCKVLASAALFIVGLKASAIASATTIGGPLNLADEGMFFVNGQTIVSRYPGVSPAGAVKPGAVVVNQMYVHYRIPAKRASSTPIVLVHGGGLTGMSYETTPDGREGWATYLVRKGHSVYVVDTPGRGRSGFNATAINQARTESDVAVLPPSVLMVTSELAWTLFRFGPSYGTPYPNTQFPTEAVASLGSQVVPFSEVMLDKGAMGTAPHALAALLDKIGPAVIVVHSLAGPFADALVELRPRLAKAVVNIEGAQSIIPSDAQIAAYRGIPVLELFGDYLDSPVFTARPRYEARKAIVERINKQEGGRATLVRLPDVGIHGNSHMMMQDKNNLRVADFVLDWIAKSVK
;
A
#
# COMPACT_ATOMS: atom_id res chain seq x y z
N MET A 1 -27.30 36.76 -46.07
CA MET A 1 -28.05 38.05 -45.82
C MET A 1 -27.46 38.67 -44.53
N LYS A 2 -26.84 39.86 -44.71
CA LYS A 2 -26.52 40.96 -43.78
C LYS A 2 -25.74 40.54 -42.51
N SER A 3 -24.43 40.82 -42.35
CA SER A 3 -23.66 42.09 -42.33
C SER A 3 -24.01 42.98 -41.14
N LEU A 4 -22.98 43.30 -40.37
CA LEU A 4 -22.45 44.61 -39.96
C LEU A 4 -21.73 44.40 -38.63
N ASP A 5 -20.44 44.49 -38.50
CA ASP A 5 -19.53 45.67 -38.61
C ASP A 5 -19.64 46.63 -37.44
N GLY A 6 -18.53 46.93 -36.79
CA GLY A 6 -18.42 47.95 -35.73
C GLY A 6 -17.05 47.97 -35.07
N ARG A 7 -16.04 48.54 -35.76
CA ARG A 7 -14.75 48.99 -35.20
C ARG A 7 -14.93 50.16 -34.22
N GLN A 8 -14.00 50.29 -33.27
CA GLN A 8 -13.16 51.51 -33.03
C GLN A 8 -12.21 51.25 -31.87
N SER A 9 -11.05 51.34 -32.12
CA SER A 9 -9.78 52.02 -31.84
C SER A 9 -9.87 53.27 -30.94
N ALA A 10 -8.95 53.35 -29.98
CA ALA A 10 -8.22 54.60 -29.67
C ALA A 10 -7.02 54.33 -28.76
N ASP A 11 -5.91 54.77 -29.26
CA ASP A 11 -4.61 54.96 -28.66
C ASP A 11 -4.63 55.90 -27.44
N SER A 12 -3.62 55.77 -26.58
CA SER A 12 -2.71 56.85 -26.24
C SER A 12 -1.60 56.40 -25.29
N ASN A 13 -0.42 56.73 -25.67
CA ASN A 13 0.92 56.55 -25.11
C ASN A 13 1.32 57.84 -24.33
N PRO A 14 2.55 57.99 -23.83
CA PRO A 14 3.02 57.94 -22.45
C PRO A 14 3.53 59.31 -21.95
N ALA A 15 3.87 59.38 -20.71
CA ALA A 15 4.63 60.50 -20.15
C ALA A 15 5.86 59.99 -19.40
N ALA A 16 7.00 60.29 -19.94
CA ALA A 16 8.32 60.21 -19.32
C ALA A 16 8.45 61.22 -18.16
N MET A 17 9.11 60.81 -17.09
CA MET A 17 9.55 61.75 -16.04
C MET A 17 11.01 61.45 -15.69
N ALA A 18 11.81 62.53 -15.86
CA ALA A 18 13.24 62.62 -15.86
C ALA A 18 13.86 62.33 -14.49
N MET A 19 15.04 61.71 -14.50
CA MET A 19 15.99 61.62 -13.41
C MET A 19 16.71 62.93 -13.21
N MET A 20 16.85 63.40 -11.97
CA MET A 20 17.86 64.36 -11.53
C MET A 20 18.93 63.66 -10.67
N PRO A 21 20.21 64.06 -10.80
CA PRO A 21 21.33 63.42 -10.11
C PRO A 21 21.51 63.92 -8.70
N THR A 22 21.68 63.04 -7.73
CA THR A 22 22.08 63.36 -6.34
C THR A 22 23.59 63.53 -6.21
N THR A 23 24.00 64.56 -5.54
CA THR A 23 25.41 64.98 -5.36
C THR A 23 26.17 64.08 -4.36
N ARG A 24 27.50 64.15 -4.54
CA ARG A 24 28.50 63.27 -3.91
C ARG A 24 28.66 63.42 -2.38
N GLU A 25 27.98 64.39 -1.75
CA GLU A 25 28.11 64.68 -0.29
C GLU A 25 27.13 63.91 0.58
N ASP A 26 26.04 63.44 0.08
CA ASP A 26 25.03 62.67 0.82
C ASP A 26 25.41 61.21 1.12
N LYS A 27 26.45 60.73 0.43
CA LYS A 27 26.96 59.35 0.65
C LYS A 27 27.93 59.17 1.82
N MET A 28 28.52 60.27 2.29
CA MET A 28 29.55 60.17 3.33
C MET A 28 29.02 60.28 4.76
N MET A 29 27.85 60.84 4.95
CA MET A 29 27.20 60.93 6.30
C MET A 29 26.38 59.72 6.70
N ARG A 30 25.92 58.92 5.71
CA ARG A 30 25.16 57.66 5.98
C ARG A 30 26.00 56.46 6.39
N ASN A 31 27.32 56.51 6.16
CA ASN A 31 28.20 55.36 6.50
C ASN A 31 28.80 55.42 7.91
N LYS A 32 28.69 56.55 8.62
CA LYS A 32 29.23 56.64 10.01
C LYS A 32 28.22 56.25 11.09
N CYS A 33 26.94 56.18 10.79
CA CYS A 33 25.91 55.72 11.74
C CYS A 33 25.57 54.20 11.62
N LYS A 34 26.14 53.49 10.66
CA LYS A 34 25.87 52.03 10.50
C LYS A 34 26.89 51.12 11.13
N VAL A 35 28.02 51.64 11.66
CA VAL A 35 29.08 50.81 12.22
C VAL A 35 28.96 50.63 13.75
N LEU A 36 28.09 51.40 14.43
CA LEU A 36 27.92 51.29 15.90
C LEU A 36 26.62 50.56 16.31
N ALA A 37 25.77 50.16 15.36
CA ALA A 37 24.54 49.42 15.65
C ALA A 37 24.65 47.91 15.32
N SER A 38 25.78 47.44 14.79
CA SER A 38 25.92 46.03 14.36
C SER A 38 26.71 45.15 15.36
N ALA A 39 27.13 45.69 16.49
CA ALA A 39 27.87 44.90 17.49
C ALA A 39 26.99 44.46 18.69
N ALA A 40 25.72 44.80 18.74
CA ALA A 40 24.84 44.47 19.87
C ALA A 40 23.69 43.50 19.55
N LEU A 41 23.64 42.94 18.35
CA LEU A 41 22.51 42.07 17.94
C LEU A 41 22.95 40.68 17.44
N PHE A 42 24.08 40.16 17.93
CA PHE A 42 24.55 38.81 17.57
C PHE A 42 24.62 37.85 18.77
N ILE A 43 23.95 38.17 19.88
CA ILE A 43 23.78 37.23 21.02
C ILE A 43 22.28 37.08 21.34
N VAL A 44 21.47 36.78 20.36
CA VAL A 44 20.12 36.18 20.61
C VAL A 44 19.84 35.22 19.47
N GLY A 45 19.95 33.95 19.76
CA GLY A 45 19.32 32.95 18.91
C GLY A 45 20.17 31.81 18.41
N LEU A 46 21.20 31.33 19.11
CA LEU A 46 21.40 29.89 19.11
C LEU A 46 20.30 29.27 19.96
N LYS A 47 19.07 29.35 19.48
CA LYS A 47 18.13 28.25 19.74
C LYS A 47 18.84 27.04 19.14
N ALA A 48 19.45 26.22 19.98
CA ALA A 48 19.72 24.85 19.66
C ALA A 48 18.38 24.35 19.04
N SER A 49 18.35 24.22 17.72
CA SER A 49 17.39 23.31 17.10
C SER A 49 17.71 22.01 17.80
N ALA A 50 16.94 21.69 18.84
CA ALA A 50 16.88 20.34 19.32
C ALA A 50 16.56 19.56 18.05
N ILE A 51 17.56 18.87 17.50
CA ILE A 51 17.33 17.79 16.56
C ILE A 51 16.34 16.96 17.34
N ALA A 52 15.07 17.04 16.96
CA ALA A 52 14.06 16.14 17.49
C ALA A 52 14.66 14.78 17.17
N SER A 53 15.22 14.16 18.21
CA SER A 53 15.70 12.78 18.12
C SER A 53 14.48 12.05 17.65
N ALA A 54 14.50 11.54 16.40
CA ALA A 54 13.41 10.77 15.86
C ALA A 54 13.20 9.67 16.90
N THR A 55 12.15 9.83 17.70
CA THR A 55 11.80 8.83 18.71
C THR A 55 11.50 7.58 17.92
N THR A 56 12.40 6.59 18.02
CA THR A 56 12.21 5.31 17.38
C THR A 56 10.91 4.73 17.94
N ILE A 57 9.91 4.62 17.07
CA ILE A 57 8.63 4.03 17.42
C ILE A 57 8.92 2.60 17.91
N GLY A 58 8.61 2.33 19.20
CA GLY A 58 8.87 1.03 19.83
C GLY A 58 10.35 0.75 20.20
N GLY A 59 11.28 1.72 20.11
CA GLY A 59 12.70 1.57 20.47
C GLY A 59 13.56 0.87 19.41
N PRO A 60 14.83 0.54 19.72
CA PRO A 60 15.76 -0.08 18.77
C PRO A 60 15.24 -1.42 18.22
N LEU A 61 15.52 -1.67 16.94
CA LEU A 61 15.22 -2.93 16.28
C LEU A 61 16.52 -3.72 16.07
N ASN A 62 16.64 -4.89 16.69
CA ASN A 62 17.82 -5.74 16.58
C ASN A 62 17.63 -6.75 15.45
N LEU A 63 18.35 -6.55 14.35
CA LEU A 63 18.31 -7.39 13.16
C LEU A 63 19.58 -8.21 13.02
N ALA A 64 19.43 -9.46 12.56
CA ALA A 64 20.54 -10.26 12.04
C ALA A 64 20.79 -9.92 10.58
N ASP A 65 19.73 -9.56 9.83
CA ASP A 65 19.81 -9.22 8.42
C ASP A 65 18.59 -8.41 7.97
N GLU A 66 18.78 -7.54 6.98
CA GLU A 66 17.74 -6.80 6.27
C GLU A 66 18.15 -6.60 4.82
N GLY A 67 17.21 -6.72 3.91
CA GLY A 67 17.50 -6.48 2.51
C GLY A 67 16.28 -6.50 1.61
N MET A 68 16.54 -6.32 0.33
CA MET A 68 15.51 -6.31 -0.70
C MET A 68 15.99 -7.11 -1.91
N PHE A 69 15.00 -7.69 -2.61
CA PHE A 69 15.25 -8.37 -3.87
C PHE A 69 13.97 -8.40 -4.71
N PHE A 70 14.11 -8.85 -5.95
CA PHE A 70 12.97 -9.11 -6.83
C PHE A 70 12.85 -10.60 -7.11
N VAL A 71 11.62 -11.07 -7.31
CA VAL A 71 11.28 -12.41 -7.78
C VAL A 71 10.34 -12.33 -8.99
N ASN A 72 10.21 -13.43 -9.72
CA ASN A 72 9.30 -13.66 -10.85
C ASN A 72 9.68 -12.91 -12.14
N GLY A 73 10.16 -11.75 -12.18
CA GLY A 73 10.39 -10.93 -13.36
C GLY A 73 10.60 -11.66 -14.69
N GLN A 74 9.92 -11.20 -15.72
CA GLN A 74 9.99 -11.76 -17.08
C GLN A 74 10.60 -10.73 -18.03
N THR A 75 11.62 -11.14 -18.79
CA THR A 75 12.18 -10.30 -19.85
C THR A 75 11.32 -10.44 -21.10
N ILE A 76 10.76 -9.33 -21.56
CA ILE A 76 10.04 -9.25 -22.83
C ILE A 76 10.68 -8.21 -23.76
N VAL A 77 10.46 -8.32 -25.07
CA VAL A 77 10.83 -7.26 -26.01
C VAL A 77 9.64 -6.32 -26.13
N SER A 78 9.78 -5.11 -25.59
CA SER A 78 8.78 -4.05 -25.77
C SER A 78 9.00 -3.37 -27.11
N ARG A 79 7.95 -3.32 -27.93
CA ARG A 79 7.91 -2.51 -29.17
C ARG A 79 7.60 -1.05 -28.90
N TYR A 80 7.06 -0.74 -27.73
CA TYR A 80 6.60 0.59 -27.30
C TYR A 80 7.25 0.99 -25.98
N PRO A 81 8.60 1.15 -25.95
CA PRO A 81 9.29 1.54 -24.71
C PRO A 81 9.08 3.01 -24.33
N GLY A 82 8.49 3.81 -25.24
CA GLY A 82 8.16 5.21 -25.00
C GLY A 82 9.10 6.19 -25.69
N VAL A 83 9.09 7.44 -25.20
CA VAL A 83 9.88 8.55 -25.74
C VAL A 83 10.73 9.13 -24.61
N SER A 84 12.02 9.35 -24.89
CA SER A 84 12.95 10.06 -24.02
C SER A 84 13.08 11.53 -24.45
N PRO A 85 13.72 12.40 -23.65
CA PRO A 85 14.08 13.76 -24.10
C PRO A 85 14.93 13.80 -25.37
N ALA A 86 15.66 12.73 -25.68
CA ALA A 86 16.45 12.59 -26.91
C ALA A 86 15.66 11.99 -28.08
N GLY A 87 14.36 11.75 -27.95
CA GLY A 87 13.49 11.19 -28.96
C GLY A 87 12.95 9.80 -28.64
N ALA A 88 12.35 9.14 -29.62
CA ALA A 88 11.77 7.81 -29.48
C ALA A 88 12.83 6.77 -29.06
N VAL A 89 12.50 5.99 -28.05
CA VAL A 89 13.35 4.88 -27.60
C VAL A 89 13.15 3.70 -28.56
N LYS A 90 14.24 3.07 -28.97
CA LYS A 90 14.16 1.87 -29.83
C LYS A 90 13.54 0.69 -29.07
N PRO A 91 12.80 -0.20 -29.78
CA PRO A 91 12.37 -1.47 -29.20
C PRO A 91 13.51 -2.21 -28.55
N GLY A 92 13.24 -2.82 -27.38
CA GLY A 92 14.28 -3.47 -26.62
C GLY A 92 13.74 -4.33 -25.48
N ALA A 93 14.66 -5.01 -24.78
CA ALA A 93 14.32 -5.85 -23.65
C ALA A 93 13.94 -5.00 -22.44
N VAL A 94 12.83 -5.36 -21.79
CA VAL A 94 12.37 -4.81 -20.52
C VAL A 94 11.96 -5.94 -19.59
N VAL A 95 12.11 -5.74 -18.29
CA VAL A 95 11.61 -6.68 -17.27
C VAL A 95 10.24 -6.23 -16.81
N VAL A 96 9.29 -7.16 -16.77
CA VAL A 96 7.90 -6.93 -16.33
C VAL A 96 7.48 -8.02 -15.35
N ASN A 97 6.40 -7.79 -14.60
CA ASN A 97 5.81 -8.76 -13.66
C ASN A 97 6.75 -9.18 -12.51
N GLN A 98 7.81 -8.41 -12.27
CA GLN A 98 8.64 -8.60 -11.08
C GLN A 98 7.85 -8.22 -9.81
N MET A 99 8.15 -8.87 -8.71
CA MET A 99 7.64 -8.57 -7.38
C MET A 99 8.78 -8.14 -6.48
N TYR A 100 8.69 -6.92 -5.94
CA TYR A 100 9.60 -6.41 -4.92
C TYR A 100 9.32 -7.09 -3.58
N VAL A 101 10.38 -7.44 -2.89
CA VAL A 101 10.36 -8.07 -1.56
C VAL A 101 11.32 -7.34 -0.66
N HIS A 102 10.84 -6.87 0.50
CA HIS A 102 11.64 -6.33 1.58
C HIS A 102 11.59 -7.31 2.74
N TYR A 103 12.75 -7.76 3.24
CA TYR A 103 12.80 -8.70 4.36
C TYR A 103 13.59 -8.13 5.55
N ARG A 104 13.18 -8.56 6.73
CA ARG A 104 13.87 -8.30 7.99
C ARG A 104 13.93 -9.59 8.79
N ILE A 105 15.13 -9.92 9.25
CA ILE A 105 15.43 -11.11 10.03
C ILE A 105 15.83 -10.65 11.43
N PRO A 106 15.09 -11.00 12.50
CA PRO A 106 15.44 -10.61 13.86
C PRO A 106 16.73 -11.32 14.31
N ALA A 107 17.54 -10.62 15.11
CA ALA A 107 18.76 -11.20 15.70
C ALA A 107 18.44 -12.40 16.61
N LYS A 108 17.31 -12.36 17.33
CA LYS A 108 16.79 -13.47 18.12
C LYS A 108 15.46 -13.94 17.54
N ARG A 109 15.44 -15.15 16.98
CA ARG A 109 14.24 -15.74 16.38
C ARG A 109 13.43 -16.49 17.43
N ALA A 110 12.11 -16.23 17.43
CA ALA A 110 11.12 -17.02 18.17
C ALA A 110 10.57 -18.18 17.32
N SER A 111 10.65 -18.07 15.99
CA SER A 111 10.20 -19.08 15.02
C SER A 111 11.17 -19.21 13.86
N SER A 112 11.35 -20.41 13.35
CA SER A 112 12.07 -20.67 12.09
C SER A 112 11.21 -20.39 10.86
N THR A 113 9.88 -20.38 11.00
CA THR A 113 8.95 -20.16 9.90
C THR A 113 8.74 -18.65 9.70
N PRO A 114 9.10 -18.09 8.54
CA PRO A 114 8.90 -16.68 8.25
C PRO A 114 7.43 -16.36 7.97
N ILE A 115 7.10 -15.07 8.04
CA ILE A 115 5.78 -14.53 7.71
C ILE A 115 5.91 -13.65 6.46
N VAL A 116 5.07 -13.92 5.45
CA VAL A 116 4.95 -13.11 4.24
C VAL A 116 3.68 -12.26 4.36
N LEU A 117 3.82 -10.94 4.22
CA LEU A 117 2.73 -9.96 4.31
C LEU A 117 2.38 -9.45 2.90
N VAL A 118 1.13 -9.69 2.48
CA VAL A 118 0.63 -9.38 1.14
C VAL A 118 -0.54 -8.40 1.23
N HIS A 119 -0.38 -7.22 0.66
CA HIS A 119 -1.34 -6.12 0.72
C HIS A 119 -2.58 -6.33 -0.14
N GLY A 120 -3.63 -5.53 0.11
CA GLY A 120 -4.89 -5.50 -0.63
C GLY A 120 -4.86 -4.64 -1.89
N GLY A 121 -6.05 -4.51 -2.50
CA GLY A 121 -6.27 -3.65 -3.67
C GLY A 121 -6.00 -2.17 -3.37
N GLY A 122 -5.39 -1.46 -4.33
CA GLY A 122 -5.06 -0.04 -4.18
C GLY A 122 -3.96 0.27 -3.16
N LEU A 123 -3.28 -0.75 -2.62
CA LEU A 123 -2.27 -0.62 -1.56
C LEU A 123 -0.92 -1.20 -2.02
N THR A 124 0.08 -1.03 -1.16
CA THR A 124 1.41 -1.65 -1.25
C THR A 124 1.79 -2.24 0.11
N GLY A 125 2.98 -2.81 0.24
CA GLY A 125 3.53 -3.26 1.51
C GLY A 125 3.55 -2.21 2.61
N MET A 126 3.49 -0.91 2.24
CA MET A 126 3.40 0.21 3.18
C MET A 126 2.27 0.05 4.20
N SER A 127 1.15 -0.60 3.82
CA SER A 127 0.03 -0.87 4.73
C SER A 127 0.38 -1.73 5.95
N TYR A 128 1.49 -2.45 5.89
CA TYR A 128 2.04 -3.21 7.02
C TYR A 128 3.28 -2.58 7.65
N GLU A 129 3.96 -1.66 6.96
CA GLU A 129 5.20 -1.06 7.44
C GLU A 129 4.96 0.03 8.49
N THR A 130 3.86 0.77 8.36
CA THR A 130 3.43 1.81 9.30
C THR A 130 1.92 2.00 9.29
N THR A 131 1.39 2.73 10.26
CA THR A 131 0.00 3.19 10.27
C THR A 131 -0.10 4.62 9.70
N PRO A 132 -1.29 5.08 9.24
CA PRO A 132 -1.47 6.42 8.70
C PRO A 132 -1.12 7.55 9.69
N ASP A 133 -1.27 7.31 10.98
CA ASP A 133 -0.96 8.23 12.08
C ASP A 133 0.48 8.04 12.64
N GLY A 134 1.33 7.27 11.94
CA GLY A 134 2.75 7.13 12.24
C GLY A 134 3.10 6.15 13.36
N ARG A 135 2.17 5.32 13.84
CA ARG A 135 2.46 4.25 14.81
C ARG A 135 3.15 3.07 14.13
N GLU A 136 3.67 2.17 14.97
CA GLU A 136 4.35 0.95 14.52
C GLU A 136 3.41 0.04 13.72
N GLY A 137 3.86 -0.33 12.51
CA GLY A 137 3.17 -1.30 11.67
C GLY A 137 3.50 -2.76 12.03
N TRP A 138 2.70 -3.68 11.52
CA TRP A 138 2.88 -5.12 11.77
C TRP A 138 4.26 -5.63 11.34
N ALA A 139 4.81 -5.14 10.23
CA ALA A 139 6.10 -5.60 9.73
C ALA A 139 7.21 -5.47 10.79
N THR A 140 7.32 -4.31 11.43
CA THR A 140 8.31 -4.07 12.49
C THR A 140 7.94 -4.81 13.77
N TYR A 141 6.68 -4.78 14.17
CA TYR A 141 6.19 -5.44 15.38
C TYR A 141 6.43 -6.96 15.37
N LEU A 142 6.11 -7.65 14.26
CA LEU A 142 6.35 -9.08 14.11
C LEU A 142 7.84 -9.42 14.21
N VAL A 143 8.71 -8.56 13.68
CA VAL A 143 10.18 -8.72 13.83
C VAL A 143 10.58 -8.58 15.30
N ARG A 144 10.02 -7.61 16.05
CA ARG A 144 10.26 -7.49 17.52
C ARG A 144 9.82 -8.73 18.30
N LYS A 145 8.76 -9.37 17.82
CA LYS A 145 8.26 -10.65 18.38
C LYS A 145 9.10 -11.86 17.94
N GLY A 146 10.18 -11.66 17.19
CA GLY A 146 11.14 -12.69 16.79
C GLY A 146 10.78 -13.46 15.53
N HIS A 147 9.90 -12.93 14.68
CA HIS A 147 9.58 -13.54 13.39
C HIS A 147 10.36 -12.88 12.26
N SER A 148 10.91 -13.70 11.34
CA SER A 148 11.40 -13.21 10.05
C SER A 148 10.21 -12.75 9.21
N VAL A 149 10.26 -11.53 8.66
CA VAL A 149 9.14 -10.92 7.94
C VAL A 149 9.56 -10.55 6.53
N TYR A 150 8.73 -10.88 5.57
CA TYR A 150 8.85 -10.51 4.16
C TYR A 150 7.63 -9.70 3.77
N VAL A 151 7.85 -8.44 3.41
CA VAL A 151 6.80 -7.52 2.92
C VAL A 151 6.94 -7.40 1.42
N VAL A 152 5.84 -7.60 0.70
CA VAL A 152 5.86 -7.55 -0.77
C VAL A 152 5.06 -6.38 -1.30
N ASP A 153 5.49 -5.85 -2.44
CA ASP A 153 4.63 -5.10 -3.36
C ASP A 153 4.30 -6.02 -4.52
N THR A 154 3.03 -6.38 -4.71
CA THR A 154 2.63 -7.30 -5.79
C THR A 154 2.98 -6.72 -7.17
N PRO A 155 3.15 -7.55 -8.23
CA PRO A 155 3.45 -7.05 -9.56
C PRO A 155 2.51 -5.93 -10.00
N GLY A 156 3.07 -4.87 -10.57
CA GLY A 156 2.31 -3.69 -10.99
C GLY A 156 2.06 -2.65 -9.89
N ARG A 157 2.54 -2.89 -8.66
CA ARG A 157 2.31 -2.01 -7.50
C ARG A 157 3.61 -1.46 -6.93
N GLY A 158 3.54 -0.24 -6.43
CA GLY A 158 4.61 0.38 -5.65
C GLY A 158 5.99 0.18 -6.25
N ARG A 159 6.88 -0.42 -5.48
CA ARG A 159 8.28 -0.69 -5.86
C ARG A 159 8.44 -1.78 -6.93
N SER A 160 7.41 -2.57 -7.19
CA SER A 160 7.40 -3.55 -8.29
C SER A 160 7.26 -2.91 -9.66
N GLY A 161 6.84 -1.63 -9.72
CA GLY A 161 6.61 -0.92 -10.98
C GLY A 161 5.44 -1.49 -11.78
N PHE A 162 5.16 -0.89 -12.93
CA PHE A 162 4.10 -1.33 -13.84
C PHE A 162 4.62 -1.42 -15.28
N ASN A 163 3.95 -2.24 -16.08
CA ASN A 163 4.25 -2.36 -17.50
C ASN A 163 3.57 -1.23 -18.29
N ALA A 164 4.36 -0.26 -18.77
CA ALA A 164 3.86 0.89 -19.52
C ALA A 164 3.59 0.59 -21.00
N THR A 165 3.86 -0.62 -21.48
CA THR A 165 3.78 -0.95 -22.93
C THR A 165 2.41 -0.62 -23.53
N ALA A 166 1.31 -0.99 -22.86
CA ALA A 166 -0.05 -0.72 -23.35
C ALA A 166 -0.34 0.78 -23.45
N ILE A 167 0.12 1.58 -22.50
CA ILE A 167 -0.05 3.04 -22.50
C ILE A 167 0.72 3.65 -23.68
N ASN A 168 1.96 3.26 -23.88
CA ASN A 168 2.79 3.76 -24.97
C ASN A 168 2.29 3.30 -26.34
N GLN A 169 1.78 2.06 -26.43
CA GLN A 169 1.15 1.54 -27.65
C GLN A 169 -0.09 2.37 -28.00
N ALA A 170 -1.01 2.56 -27.05
CA ALA A 170 -2.23 3.35 -27.25
C ALA A 170 -1.89 4.77 -27.78
N ARG A 171 -0.86 5.40 -27.24
CA ARG A 171 -0.42 6.73 -27.67
C ARG A 171 0.20 6.72 -29.07
N THR A 172 0.95 5.68 -29.40
CA THR A 172 1.66 5.58 -30.71
C THR A 172 0.70 5.23 -31.84
N GLU A 173 -0.24 4.33 -31.59
CA GLU A 173 -1.18 3.81 -32.58
C GLU A 173 -2.53 4.56 -32.57
N SER A 174 -2.72 5.51 -31.63
CA SER A 174 -4.01 6.19 -31.39
C SER A 174 -5.16 5.20 -31.13
N ASP A 175 -4.85 4.04 -30.55
CA ASP A 175 -5.79 2.97 -30.23
C ASP A 175 -5.93 2.80 -28.71
N VAL A 176 -7.03 3.32 -28.16
CA VAL A 176 -7.35 3.22 -26.74
C VAL A 176 -7.87 1.84 -26.32
N ALA A 177 -8.22 0.97 -27.28
CA ALA A 177 -8.74 -0.36 -26.98
C ALA A 177 -7.69 -1.29 -26.37
N VAL A 178 -6.39 -0.99 -26.53
CA VAL A 178 -5.29 -1.72 -25.92
C VAL A 178 -5.11 -1.40 -24.43
N LEU A 179 -5.74 -0.34 -23.94
CA LEU A 179 -5.68 0.05 -22.53
C LEU A 179 -6.62 -0.81 -21.68
N PRO A 180 -6.32 -0.98 -20.38
CA PRO A 180 -7.32 -1.54 -19.47
C PRO A 180 -8.57 -0.65 -19.45
N PRO A 181 -9.77 -1.25 -19.26
CA PRO A 181 -11.03 -0.50 -19.26
C PRO A 181 -11.06 0.60 -18.20
N SER A 182 -10.33 0.42 -17.12
CA SER A 182 -10.20 1.40 -16.05
C SER A 182 -8.92 1.16 -15.25
N VAL A 183 -8.41 2.23 -14.65
CA VAL A 183 -7.39 2.20 -13.60
C VAL A 183 -8.02 2.84 -12.37
N LEU A 184 -8.30 2.04 -11.34
CA LEU A 184 -8.97 2.53 -10.14
C LEU A 184 -7.99 3.29 -9.25
N MET A 185 -8.37 4.50 -8.86
CA MET A 185 -7.78 5.23 -7.73
C MET A 185 -8.80 5.26 -6.59
N VAL A 186 -8.40 4.81 -5.42
CA VAL A 186 -9.24 4.86 -4.23
C VAL A 186 -9.19 6.26 -3.64
N THR A 187 -10.29 7.02 -3.75
CA THR A 187 -10.40 8.35 -3.12
C THR A 187 -10.58 8.22 -1.60
N SER A 188 -10.36 9.29 -0.86
CA SER A 188 -10.57 9.31 0.59
C SER A 188 -12.02 8.96 0.96
N GLU A 189 -12.99 9.45 0.19
CA GLU A 189 -14.43 9.19 0.37
C GLU A 189 -14.76 7.71 0.13
N LEU A 190 -14.19 7.13 -0.94
CA LEU A 190 -14.35 5.71 -1.23
C LEU A 190 -13.69 4.86 -0.14
N ALA A 191 -12.46 5.19 0.25
CA ALA A 191 -11.75 4.49 1.32
C ALA A 191 -12.54 4.51 2.63
N TRP A 192 -13.13 5.66 2.97
CA TRP A 192 -13.88 5.83 4.20
C TRP A 192 -15.04 4.84 4.34
N THR A 193 -15.84 4.70 3.29
CA THR A 193 -16.99 3.80 3.29
C THR A 193 -16.60 2.35 3.00
N LEU A 194 -15.72 2.13 2.01
CA LEU A 194 -15.24 0.80 1.62
C LEU A 194 -14.48 0.10 2.75
N PHE A 195 -13.64 0.85 3.47
CA PHE A 195 -12.86 0.32 4.59
C PHE A 195 -13.57 0.43 5.92
N ARG A 196 -14.81 0.92 5.92
CA ARG A 196 -15.71 0.96 7.08
C ARG A 196 -15.19 1.78 8.26
N PHE A 197 -14.66 2.97 7.97
CA PHE A 197 -14.31 3.93 9.01
C PHE A 197 -15.55 4.61 9.60
N GLY A 198 -16.60 4.73 8.78
CA GLY A 198 -17.88 5.31 9.14
C GLY A 198 -18.90 5.19 8.01
N PRO A 199 -20.18 5.56 8.25
CA PRO A 199 -21.25 5.43 7.27
C PRO A 199 -21.17 6.45 6.13
N SER A 200 -20.49 7.58 6.34
CA SER A 200 -20.24 8.61 5.31
C SER A 200 -18.93 9.32 5.61
N TYR A 201 -18.31 9.89 4.58
CA TYR A 201 -17.04 10.61 4.74
C TYR A 201 -17.15 11.71 5.80
N GLY A 202 -16.19 11.74 6.72
CA GLY A 202 -16.17 12.68 7.84
C GLY A 202 -17.04 12.27 9.04
N THR A 203 -17.87 11.23 8.93
CA THR A 203 -18.69 10.73 10.04
C THR A 203 -18.16 9.34 10.46
N PRO A 204 -17.32 9.24 11.50
CA PRO A 204 -16.79 7.96 11.95
C PRO A 204 -17.83 7.13 12.70
N TYR A 205 -17.67 5.82 12.71
CA TYR A 205 -18.37 4.98 13.69
C TYR A 205 -17.92 5.33 15.11
N PRO A 206 -18.82 5.31 16.12
CA PRO A 206 -18.50 5.81 17.47
C PRO A 206 -17.30 5.13 18.16
N ASN A 207 -17.05 3.87 17.87
CA ASN A 207 -15.98 3.08 18.46
C ASN A 207 -14.93 2.61 17.42
N THR A 208 -14.86 3.27 16.24
CA THR A 208 -13.86 2.90 15.24
C THR A 208 -12.45 3.03 15.77
N GLN A 209 -11.65 2.04 15.49
CA GLN A 209 -10.22 2.03 15.81
C GLN A 209 -9.36 2.63 14.71
N PHE A 210 -9.92 2.90 13.54
CA PHE A 210 -9.14 3.58 12.50
C PHE A 210 -8.83 5.03 12.92
N PRO A 211 -7.59 5.52 12.74
CA PRO A 211 -7.23 6.90 13.02
C PRO A 211 -7.80 7.83 11.95
N THR A 212 -9.07 8.20 12.07
CA THR A 212 -9.82 8.94 11.06
C THR A 212 -9.27 10.34 10.78
N GLU A 213 -8.58 10.92 11.76
CA GLU A 213 -7.81 12.15 11.63
C GLU A 213 -6.64 12.05 10.64
N ALA A 214 -6.16 10.83 10.37
CA ALA A 214 -5.03 10.56 9.49
C ALA A 214 -5.46 10.01 8.11
N VAL A 215 -6.72 10.16 7.70
CA VAL A 215 -7.22 9.64 6.42
C VAL A 215 -6.47 10.18 5.20
N ALA A 216 -5.98 11.41 5.25
CA ALA A 216 -5.15 11.99 4.18
C ALA A 216 -3.80 11.24 4.04
N SER A 217 -3.21 10.81 5.16
CA SER A 217 -1.98 10.00 5.16
C SER A 217 -2.24 8.60 4.60
N LEU A 218 -3.43 8.02 4.85
CA LEU A 218 -3.85 6.79 4.15
C LEU A 218 -3.94 7.03 2.64
N GLY A 219 -4.49 8.17 2.20
CA GLY A 219 -4.53 8.56 0.79
C GLY A 219 -3.16 8.56 0.13
N SER A 220 -2.10 8.94 0.88
CA SER A 220 -0.71 8.88 0.42
C SER A 220 -0.15 7.45 0.28
N GLN A 221 -0.77 6.46 0.91
CA GLN A 221 -0.39 5.04 0.78
C GLN A 221 -1.12 4.33 -0.37
N VAL A 222 -2.16 4.95 -0.91
CA VAL A 222 -2.96 4.39 -2.00
C VAL A 222 -2.23 4.55 -3.32
N VAL A 223 -2.27 3.50 -4.13
CA VAL A 223 -1.71 3.50 -5.49
C VAL A 223 -2.78 3.07 -6.51
N PRO A 224 -2.70 3.60 -7.75
CA PRO A 224 -3.59 3.17 -8.83
C PRO A 224 -3.44 1.67 -9.11
N PHE A 225 -4.54 1.01 -9.49
CA PHE A 225 -4.51 -0.40 -9.85
C PHE A 225 -5.58 -0.78 -10.89
N SER A 226 -5.29 -1.80 -11.67
CA SER A 226 -6.13 -2.24 -12.78
C SER A 226 -6.36 -3.76 -12.81
N GLU A 227 -5.77 -4.54 -11.92
CA GLU A 227 -5.76 -6.00 -11.99
C GLU A 227 -7.15 -6.62 -11.99
N VAL A 228 -8.08 -6.05 -11.23
CA VAL A 228 -9.48 -6.50 -11.20
C VAL A 228 -10.27 -6.14 -12.46
N MET A 229 -9.72 -5.26 -13.31
CA MET A 229 -10.36 -4.76 -14.53
C MET A 229 -9.77 -5.39 -15.80
N LEU A 230 -8.52 -5.86 -15.73
CA LEU A 230 -7.81 -6.41 -16.90
C LEU A 230 -8.29 -7.80 -17.29
N ASP A 231 -8.80 -8.54 -16.32
CA ASP A 231 -9.11 -9.94 -16.57
C ASP A 231 -10.28 -10.35 -15.68
N LYS A 232 -11.38 -10.79 -16.27
CA LYS A 232 -12.59 -11.25 -15.56
C LYS A 232 -12.26 -12.49 -14.74
N GLY A 233 -11.73 -12.28 -13.53
CA GLY A 233 -11.31 -13.35 -12.62
C GLY A 233 -9.80 -13.62 -12.60
N ALA A 234 -8.99 -12.92 -13.38
CA ALA A 234 -7.55 -13.11 -13.28
C ALA A 234 -6.99 -12.37 -12.07
N MET A 235 -6.16 -13.08 -11.40
CA MET A 235 -5.36 -12.60 -10.28
C MET A 235 -4.04 -11.99 -10.73
N GLY A 236 -3.91 -11.74 -12.04
CA GLY A 236 -2.66 -11.32 -12.66
C GLY A 236 -1.54 -12.34 -12.39
N THR A 237 -0.32 -11.84 -12.25
CA THR A 237 0.88 -12.67 -11.99
C THR A 237 1.21 -12.80 -10.51
N ALA A 238 0.42 -12.21 -9.62
CA ALA A 238 0.70 -12.18 -8.18
C ALA A 238 0.83 -13.57 -7.54
N PRO A 239 -0.02 -14.58 -7.81
CA PRO A 239 0.16 -15.92 -7.25
C PRO A 239 1.46 -16.58 -7.69
N HIS A 240 1.86 -16.42 -8.95
CA HIS A 240 3.14 -16.95 -9.47
C HIS A 240 4.34 -16.25 -8.86
N ALA A 241 4.27 -14.95 -8.64
CA ALA A 241 5.31 -14.19 -7.96
C ALA A 241 5.45 -14.61 -6.49
N LEU A 242 4.35 -14.85 -5.80
CA LEU A 242 4.35 -15.41 -4.44
C LEU A 242 4.91 -16.83 -4.41
N ALA A 243 4.57 -17.68 -5.41
CA ALA A 243 5.16 -19.01 -5.54
C ALA A 243 6.68 -18.94 -5.72
N ALA A 244 7.18 -18.05 -6.59
CA ALA A 244 8.61 -17.82 -6.78
C ALA A 244 9.29 -17.30 -5.51
N LEU A 245 8.58 -16.48 -4.69
CA LEU A 245 9.07 -16.08 -3.38
C LEU A 245 9.24 -17.30 -2.46
N LEU A 246 8.21 -18.14 -2.34
CA LEU A 246 8.27 -19.34 -1.50
C LEU A 246 9.35 -20.33 -1.98
N ASP A 247 9.55 -20.48 -3.29
CA ASP A 247 10.63 -21.30 -3.85
C ASP A 247 12.02 -20.79 -3.41
N LYS A 248 12.15 -19.46 -3.22
CA LYS A 248 13.40 -18.81 -2.81
C LYS A 248 13.64 -18.88 -1.30
N ILE A 249 12.59 -18.64 -0.48
CA ILE A 249 12.76 -18.49 0.99
C ILE A 249 12.39 -19.76 1.77
N GLY A 250 11.77 -20.74 1.13
CA GLY A 250 11.23 -21.93 1.77
C GLY A 250 9.83 -21.75 2.35
N PRO A 251 9.39 -22.70 3.20
CA PRO A 251 8.06 -22.70 3.79
C PRO A 251 7.79 -21.46 4.66
N ALA A 252 6.59 -20.86 4.51
CA ALA A 252 6.21 -19.63 5.23
C ALA A 252 4.74 -19.62 5.64
N VAL A 253 4.40 -18.80 6.63
CA VAL A 253 3.03 -18.36 6.90
C VAL A 253 2.70 -17.21 5.95
N ILE A 254 1.54 -17.28 5.31
CA ILE A 254 1.09 -16.30 4.34
C ILE A 254 -0.03 -15.47 4.96
N VAL A 255 0.20 -14.18 5.14
CA VAL A 255 -0.81 -13.22 5.60
C VAL A 255 -1.23 -12.37 4.43
N VAL A 256 -2.47 -12.49 4.00
CA VAL A 256 -3.05 -11.76 2.88
C VAL A 256 -4.17 -10.84 3.34
N HIS A 257 -4.35 -9.73 2.64
CA HIS A 257 -5.42 -8.78 2.93
C HIS A 257 -6.30 -8.55 1.69
N SER A 258 -7.62 -8.53 1.90
CA SER A 258 -8.60 -8.04 0.92
C SER A 258 -8.44 -8.69 -0.45
N LEU A 259 -8.09 -7.92 -1.50
CA LEU A 259 -7.89 -8.41 -2.87
C LEU A 259 -6.93 -9.61 -2.97
N ALA A 260 -5.96 -9.70 -2.06
CA ALA A 260 -5.00 -10.79 -2.05
C ALA A 260 -5.54 -12.11 -1.47
N GLY A 261 -6.77 -12.17 -0.98
CA GLY A 261 -7.40 -13.41 -0.52
C GLY A 261 -7.35 -14.52 -1.58
N PRO A 262 -7.89 -14.31 -2.79
CA PRO A 262 -7.79 -15.26 -3.89
C PRO A 262 -6.36 -15.59 -4.33
N PHE A 263 -5.38 -14.68 -4.10
CA PHE A 263 -3.97 -14.98 -4.38
C PHE A 263 -3.46 -16.12 -3.49
N ALA A 264 -3.88 -16.14 -2.21
CA ALA A 264 -3.54 -17.23 -1.30
C ALA A 264 -4.17 -18.56 -1.76
N ASP A 265 -5.43 -18.54 -2.22
CA ASP A 265 -6.11 -19.74 -2.72
C ASP A 265 -5.33 -20.36 -3.90
N ALA A 266 -4.90 -19.54 -4.85
CA ALA A 266 -4.07 -19.99 -5.98
C ALA A 266 -2.64 -20.37 -5.57
N LEU A 267 -2.02 -19.64 -4.64
CA LEU A 267 -0.69 -19.94 -4.14
C LEU A 267 -0.62 -21.31 -3.45
N VAL A 268 -1.63 -21.62 -2.64
CA VAL A 268 -1.73 -22.91 -1.95
C VAL A 268 -1.83 -24.06 -2.96
N GLU A 269 -2.58 -23.90 -4.06
CA GLU A 269 -2.61 -24.87 -5.15
C GLU A 269 -1.23 -25.03 -5.82
N LEU A 270 -0.55 -23.92 -6.08
CA LEU A 270 0.78 -23.92 -6.71
C LEU A 270 1.88 -24.52 -5.81
N ARG A 271 1.82 -24.27 -4.51
CA ARG A 271 2.89 -24.64 -3.54
C ARG A 271 2.33 -25.14 -2.20
N PRO A 272 1.52 -26.22 -2.19
CA PRO A 272 0.86 -26.67 -0.96
C PRO A 272 1.83 -27.06 0.16
N ARG A 273 3.03 -27.52 -0.18
CA ARG A 273 4.05 -27.91 0.81
C ARG A 273 4.80 -26.73 1.41
N LEU A 274 4.78 -25.57 0.75
CA LEU A 274 5.48 -24.35 1.20
C LEU A 274 4.56 -23.36 1.95
N ALA A 275 3.24 -23.48 1.80
CA ALA A 275 2.29 -22.72 2.61
C ALA A 275 2.09 -23.43 3.96
N LYS A 276 2.72 -22.92 5.02
CA LYS A 276 2.61 -23.49 6.38
C LYS A 276 1.31 -23.16 7.08
N ALA A 277 0.77 -22.01 6.82
CA ALA A 277 -0.56 -21.55 7.21
C ALA A 277 -0.96 -20.36 6.35
N VAL A 278 -2.25 -20.07 6.28
CA VAL A 278 -2.81 -18.89 5.64
C VAL A 278 -3.61 -18.09 6.66
N VAL A 279 -3.30 -16.81 6.80
CA VAL A 279 -4.11 -15.83 7.53
C VAL A 279 -4.70 -14.89 6.49
N ASN A 280 -6.00 -14.94 6.30
CA ASN A 280 -6.73 -14.17 5.32
C ASN A 280 -7.55 -13.08 6.02
N ILE A 281 -7.08 -11.85 5.92
CA ILE A 281 -7.71 -10.69 6.53
C ILE A 281 -8.73 -10.13 5.54
N GLU A 282 -10.00 -10.39 5.82
CA GLU A 282 -11.14 -9.91 5.03
C GLU A 282 -10.96 -10.14 3.52
N GLY A 283 -10.54 -11.34 3.15
CA GLY A 283 -10.26 -11.71 1.75
C GLY A 283 -11.42 -11.44 0.81
N ALA A 284 -11.10 -10.98 -0.40
CA ALA A 284 -12.09 -10.71 -1.43
C ALA A 284 -12.88 -11.97 -1.80
N GLN A 285 -14.10 -11.77 -2.26
CA GLN A 285 -15.04 -12.81 -2.71
C GLN A 285 -15.19 -12.88 -4.22
N SER A 286 -14.46 -12.04 -4.95
CA SER A 286 -14.60 -11.89 -6.40
C SER A 286 -14.29 -13.16 -7.19
N ILE A 287 -13.53 -14.07 -6.59
CA ILE A 287 -13.15 -15.35 -7.17
C ILE A 287 -13.49 -16.44 -6.17
N ILE A 288 -14.31 -17.41 -6.60
CA ILE A 288 -14.63 -18.59 -5.80
C ILE A 288 -13.56 -19.65 -6.08
N PRO A 289 -12.88 -20.18 -5.05
CA PRO A 289 -11.87 -21.21 -5.24
C PRO A 289 -12.44 -22.46 -5.92
N SER A 290 -11.69 -23.00 -6.88
CA SER A 290 -11.99 -24.28 -7.51
C SER A 290 -11.91 -25.43 -6.49
N ASP A 291 -12.43 -26.60 -6.86
CA ASP A 291 -12.31 -27.79 -6.02
C ASP A 291 -10.84 -28.22 -5.85
N ALA A 292 -10.00 -28.01 -6.86
CA ALA A 292 -8.57 -28.25 -6.77
C ALA A 292 -7.88 -27.33 -5.75
N GLN A 293 -8.25 -26.04 -5.75
CA GLN A 293 -7.76 -25.08 -4.76
C GLN A 293 -8.21 -25.43 -3.34
N ILE A 294 -9.47 -25.84 -3.17
CA ILE A 294 -9.96 -26.32 -1.87
C ILE A 294 -9.20 -27.57 -1.43
N ALA A 295 -9.01 -28.54 -2.34
CA ALA A 295 -8.28 -29.77 -2.02
C ALA A 295 -6.83 -29.51 -1.60
N ALA A 296 -6.20 -28.50 -2.15
CA ALA A 296 -4.82 -28.13 -1.84
C ALA A 296 -4.63 -27.64 -0.37
N TYR A 297 -5.71 -27.21 0.30
CA TYR A 297 -5.68 -26.81 1.71
C TYR A 297 -5.60 -28.00 2.70
N ARG A 298 -5.58 -29.23 2.22
CA ARG A 298 -5.49 -30.41 3.11
C ARG A 298 -4.28 -30.30 4.06
N GLY A 299 -4.55 -30.28 5.36
CA GLY A 299 -3.54 -30.17 6.42
C GLY A 299 -2.97 -28.77 6.65
N ILE A 300 -3.30 -27.78 5.84
CA ILE A 300 -2.86 -26.39 5.98
C ILE A 300 -3.83 -25.64 6.87
N PRO A 301 -3.38 -25.08 8.01
CA PRO A 301 -4.22 -24.22 8.84
C PRO A 301 -4.61 -22.94 8.12
N VAL A 302 -5.89 -22.55 8.23
CA VAL A 302 -6.43 -21.31 7.64
C VAL A 302 -7.15 -20.51 8.72
N LEU A 303 -6.85 -19.23 8.83
CA LEU A 303 -7.58 -18.24 9.58
C LEU A 303 -8.24 -17.25 8.63
N GLU A 304 -9.56 -17.22 8.59
CA GLU A 304 -10.34 -16.14 8.01
C GLU A 304 -10.68 -15.14 9.10
N LEU A 305 -10.17 -13.93 9.03
CA LEU A 305 -10.29 -12.91 10.07
C LEU A 305 -11.09 -11.72 9.58
N PHE A 306 -12.11 -11.31 10.32
CA PHE A 306 -12.99 -10.20 10.01
C PHE A 306 -13.09 -9.21 11.16
N GLY A 307 -13.18 -7.91 10.84
CA GLY A 307 -13.43 -6.82 11.78
C GLY A 307 -14.92 -6.57 12.02
N ASP A 308 -15.20 -5.34 12.41
CA ASP A 308 -16.55 -4.83 12.72
C ASP A 308 -17.30 -4.29 11.50
N TYR A 309 -18.53 -3.84 11.72
CA TYR A 309 -19.35 -3.09 10.76
C TYR A 309 -19.64 -3.81 9.44
N LEU A 310 -19.78 -5.16 9.48
CA LEU A 310 -20.02 -5.95 8.26
C LEU A 310 -21.29 -5.54 7.52
N ASP A 311 -22.28 -5.01 8.23
CA ASP A 311 -23.57 -4.55 7.70
C ASP A 311 -23.62 -3.04 7.48
N SER A 312 -22.48 -2.42 7.17
CA SER A 312 -22.43 -0.99 6.81
C SER A 312 -23.43 -0.67 5.70
N PRO A 313 -24.25 0.39 5.85
CA PRO A 313 -25.34 0.66 4.90
C PRO A 313 -24.86 1.08 3.51
N VAL A 314 -23.64 1.64 3.41
CA VAL A 314 -23.10 2.13 2.14
C VAL A 314 -22.26 1.07 1.45
N PHE A 315 -21.44 0.33 2.23
CA PHE A 315 -20.56 -0.72 1.68
C PHE A 315 -20.61 -1.93 2.61
N THR A 316 -21.58 -2.81 2.38
CA THR A 316 -21.69 -4.01 3.20
C THR A 316 -20.59 -5.01 2.89
N ALA A 317 -19.92 -5.49 3.94
CA ALA A 317 -18.96 -6.58 3.85
C ALA A 317 -19.60 -7.97 4.13
N ARG A 318 -20.89 -8.02 4.42
CA ARG A 318 -21.64 -9.25 4.72
C ARG A 318 -21.49 -10.30 3.60
N PRO A 319 -21.67 -9.98 2.30
CA PRO A 319 -21.48 -10.97 1.24
C PRO A 319 -20.08 -11.57 1.21
N ARG A 320 -19.06 -10.76 1.50
CA ARG A 320 -17.65 -11.22 1.61
C ARG A 320 -17.47 -12.20 2.75
N TYR A 321 -18.02 -11.87 3.92
CA TYR A 321 -17.98 -12.73 5.09
C TYR A 321 -18.67 -14.08 4.82
N GLU A 322 -19.88 -14.09 4.25
CA GLU A 322 -20.61 -15.32 3.94
C GLU A 322 -19.89 -16.17 2.88
N ALA A 323 -19.29 -15.54 1.86
CA ALA A 323 -18.49 -16.26 0.88
C ALA A 323 -17.25 -16.93 1.50
N ARG A 324 -16.52 -16.21 2.37
CA ARG A 324 -15.35 -16.80 3.07
C ARG A 324 -15.76 -17.85 4.09
N LYS A 325 -16.92 -17.71 4.74
CA LYS A 325 -17.52 -18.75 5.58
C LYS A 325 -17.78 -20.03 4.79
N ALA A 326 -18.38 -19.92 3.61
CA ALA A 326 -18.62 -21.07 2.75
C ALA A 326 -17.30 -21.76 2.32
N ILE A 327 -16.23 -21.00 2.08
CA ILE A 327 -14.89 -21.55 1.79
C ILE A 327 -14.35 -22.33 3.01
N VAL A 328 -14.44 -21.78 4.21
CA VAL A 328 -14.07 -22.47 5.45
C VAL A 328 -14.82 -23.78 5.62
N GLU A 329 -16.14 -23.79 5.37
CA GLU A 329 -16.96 -24.99 5.41
C GLU A 329 -16.52 -26.03 4.37
N ARG A 330 -16.21 -25.61 3.14
CA ARG A 330 -15.69 -26.51 2.10
C ARG A 330 -14.33 -27.11 2.49
N ILE A 331 -13.40 -26.30 3.03
CA ILE A 331 -12.11 -26.80 3.50
C ILE A 331 -12.32 -27.83 4.63
N ASN A 332 -13.20 -27.55 5.60
CA ASN A 332 -13.41 -28.43 6.74
C ASN A 332 -14.22 -29.69 6.44
N LYS A 333 -14.93 -29.75 5.31
CA LYS A 333 -15.60 -30.97 4.84
C LYS A 333 -14.62 -32.03 4.34
N GLN A 334 -13.42 -31.64 3.94
CA GLN A 334 -12.41 -32.60 3.50
C GLN A 334 -11.60 -33.17 4.68
N GLU A 335 -11.07 -34.36 4.49
CA GLU A 335 -10.15 -34.97 5.46
C GLU A 335 -8.92 -34.07 5.68
N GLY A 336 -8.58 -33.77 6.93
CA GLY A 336 -7.46 -32.90 7.29
C GLY A 336 -7.75 -31.40 7.08
N GLY A 337 -9.01 -30.99 6.88
CA GLY A 337 -9.41 -29.60 6.86
C GLY A 337 -9.16 -28.92 8.21
N ARG A 338 -8.56 -27.71 8.18
CA ARG A 338 -8.13 -26.97 9.38
C ARG A 338 -8.38 -25.48 9.25
N ALA A 339 -9.57 -25.09 8.82
CA ALA A 339 -9.93 -23.69 8.63
C ALA A 339 -10.78 -23.16 9.79
N THR A 340 -10.52 -21.94 10.20
CA THR A 340 -11.23 -21.22 11.27
C THR A 340 -11.69 -19.86 10.73
N LEU A 341 -12.94 -19.51 11.00
CA LEU A 341 -13.48 -18.17 10.75
C LEU A 341 -13.67 -17.46 12.08
N VAL A 342 -13.10 -16.28 12.21
CA VAL A 342 -13.18 -15.45 13.42
C VAL A 342 -13.61 -14.03 13.05
N ARG A 343 -14.58 -13.51 13.77
CA ARG A 343 -14.84 -12.08 13.83
C ARG A 343 -14.18 -11.53 15.08
N LEU A 344 -13.41 -10.45 14.96
CA LEU A 344 -12.73 -9.83 16.11
C LEU A 344 -13.68 -9.47 17.27
N PRO A 345 -14.91 -8.96 17.02
CA PRO A 345 -15.88 -8.74 18.09
C PRO A 345 -16.22 -9.98 18.91
N ASP A 346 -16.24 -11.15 18.29
CA ASP A 346 -16.60 -12.41 18.97
C ASP A 346 -15.50 -12.88 19.95
N VAL A 347 -14.32 -12.29 19.85
CA VAL A 347 -13.18 -12.53 20.76
C VAL A 347 -12.81 -11.30 21.60
N GLY A 348 -13.73 -10.33 21.72
CA GLY A 348 -13.59 -9.15 22.57
C GLY A 348 -12.64 -8.07 22.01
N ILE A 349 -12.38 -8.06 20.71
CA ILE A 349 -11.60 -7.03 20.01
C ILE A 349 -12.57 -6.26 19.12
N HIS A 350 -12.84 -5.00 19.45
CA HIS A 350 -13.92 -4.22 18.86
C HIS A 350 -13.44 -2.97 18.14
N GLY A 351 -14.28 -2.47 17.22
CA GLY A 351 -14.08 -1.22 16.49
C GLY A 351 -13.16 -1.34 15.29
N ASN A 352 -12.79 -2.55 14.90
CA ASN A 352 -11.83 -2.78 13.82
C ASN A 352 -12.46 -2.59 12.44
N SER A 353 -11.76 -1.79 11.65
CA SER A 353 -12.07 -1.51 10.26
C SER A 353 -11.62 -2.64 9.31
N HIS A 354 -11.83 -2.43 8.01
CA HIS A 354 -11.21 -3.28 6.98
C HIS A 354 -9.67 -3.24 7.02
N MET A 355 -9.11 -2.12 7.52
CA MET A 355 -7.67 -1.87 7.63
C MET A 355 -7.15 -2.18 9.04
N MET A 356 -7.55 -3.31 9.62
CA MET A 356 -7.23 -3.66 11.02
C MET A 356 -5.73 -3.67 11.35
N MET A 357 -4.86 -3.82 10.34
CA MET A 357 -3.42 -3.69 10.51
C MET A 357 -2.96 -2.24 10.69
N GLN A 358 -3.83 -1.26 10.45
CA GLN A 358 -3.58 0.17 10.62
C GLN A 358 -4.45 0.82 11.70
N ASP A 359 -5.39 0.08 12.29
CA ASP A 359 -6.24 0.56 13.37
C ASP A 359 -5.44 0.90 14.64
N LYS A 360 -5.99 1.71 15.54
CA LYS A 360 -5.33 2.13 16.80
C LYS A 360 -4.94 0.95 17.70
N ASN A 361 -5.68 -0.15 17.61
CA ASN A 361 -5.41 -1.40 18.33
C ASN A 361 -4.70 -2.45 17.45
N ASN A 362 -4.04 -2.05 16.35
CA ASN A 362 -3.41 -2.94 15.36
C ASN A 362 -2.48 -3.99 16.00
N LEU A 363 -1.71 -3.62 17.03
CA LEU A 363 -0.78 -4.55 17.69
C LEU A 363 -1.51 -5.63 18.51
N ARG A 364 -2.67 -5.32 19.08
CA ARG A 364 -3.53 -6.31 19.73
C ARG A 364 -4.06 -7.33 18.72
N VAL A 365 -4.43 -6.88 17.52
CA VAL A 365 -4.83 -7.78 16.43
C VAL A 365 -3.64 -8.61 15.95
N ALA A 366 -2.44 -8.02 15.86
CA ALA A 366 -1.21 -8.74 15.53
C ALA A 366 -0.89 -9.84 16.57
N ASP A 367 -1.02 -9.55 17.85
CA ASP A 367 -0.84 -10.56 18.92
C ASP A 367 -1.85 -11.70 18.78
N PHE A 368 -3.14 -11.42 18.50
CA PHE A 368 -4.14 -12.45 18.21
C PHE A 368 -3.73 -13.37 17.05
N VAL A 369 -3.24 -12.77 15.96
CA VAL A 369 -2.75 -13.52 14.79
C VAL A 369 -1.52 -14.37 15.14
N LEU A 370 -0.56 -13.82 15.89
CA LEU A 370 0.63 -14.55 16.35
C LEU A 370 0.28 -15.72 17.26
N ASP A 371 -0.64 -15.53 18.18
CA ASP A 371 -1.13 -16.59 19.09
C ASP A 371 -1.80 -17.71 18.29
N TRP A 372 -2.59 -17.37 17.27
CA TRP A 372 -3.19 -18.36 16.38
C TRP A 372 -2.12 -19.12 15.58
N ILE A 373 -1.13 -18.41 15.01
CA ILE A 373 0.00 -19.03 14.29
C ILE A 373 0.74 -20.01 15.21
N ALA A 374 1.10 -19.60 16.42
CA ALA A 374 1.86 -20.42 17.37
C ALA A 374 1.11 -21.72 17.74
N LYS A 375 -0.23 -21.68 17.80
CA LYS A 375 -1.07 -22.87 18.07
C LYS A 375 -1.25 -23.76 16.83
N SER A 376 -1.18 -23.20 15.65
CA SER A 376 -1.56 -23.86 14.40
C SER A 376 -0.37 -24.42 13.62
N VAL A 377 0.78 -23.75 13.65
CA VAL A 377 2.01 -24.12 12.94
C VAL A 377 2.98 -24.79 13.90
N LYS A 378 3.18 -26.08 13.71
CA LYS A 378 4.16 -26.90 14.47
C LYS A 378 5.47 -27.06 13.66
#